data_bcdb29cbc9265fa7d07ce7ee5ee2cc29
#
_entry.id   bcdb29cbc9265fa7d07ce7ee5ee2cc29
#
_cell.length_a   1.000
_cell.length_b   1.000
_cell.length_c   1.000
_cell.angle_alpha   90.00
_cell.angle_beta   90.00
_cell.angle_gamma   90.00
#
_symmetry.space_group_name_H-M   'P 1'
#
loop_
_entity.id
_entity.type
_entity.pdbx_description
1 polymer ?
#
loop_
_entity_poly.entity_id
_entity_poly.type
_entity_poly.pdbx_seq_one_letter_code
_entity_poly.pdbx_strand_id
1 'polypeptide(L)'
;RAFDIEPKNIRKEFVIPIEQRDFLKYDFQDFHMAPSSDKVYFIGNPPFGRQSSLAKKFILHIASWEKAGVIAFILPKSFKKISMQKCFPINWHLIDSCNIPDNSFVINGKSHNVPCVFQIWEKREFQRWIPEIAEPKGYKFTKKAENPDYSLRRVGVYAGKIDSEIDKSEQSHYFIKLDSQTNKEQFLENYGCIVFETDNTVGPRSISKQEFIAKLNMCF
;
A
#
# COMPACT_ATOMS: atom_id res chain seq x y z
N ARG A 1 -7.08 25.55 4.84
CA ARG A 1 -6.26 25.47 6.06
C ARG A 1 -5.07 24.54 5.84
N ALA A 2 -3.95 24.80 6.50
CA ALA A 2 -2.77 23.95 6.47
C ALA A 2 -2.39 23.59 7.92
N PHE A 3 -2.05 22.32 8.15
CA PHE A 3 -1.72 21.80 9.48
C PHE A 3 -0.37 21.12 9.47
N ASP A 4 0.43 21.33 10.51
CA ASP A 4 1.65 20.59 10.79
C ASP A 4 1.81 20.45 12.32
N ILE A 5 2.34 19.32 12.77
CA ILE A 5 2.57 19.07 14.21
C ILE A 5 3.78 19.85 14.70
N GLU A 6 4.77 20.09 13.84
CA GLU A 6 6.00 20.81 14.13
C GLU A 6 6.43 21.64 12.90
N PRO A 7 5.77 22.78 12.61
CA PRO A 7 6.05 23.57 11.43
C PRO A 7 7.47 24.13 11.49
N LYS A 8 8.34 23.62 10.60
CA LYS A 8 9.73 24.06 10.43
C LYS A 8 9.88 24.82 9.12
N ASN A 9 10.70 25.90 9.13
CA ASN A 9 11.07 26.61 7.91
C ASN A 9 9.89 27.11 7.05
N ILE A 10 8.90 27.69 7.68
CA ILE A 10 7.78 28.33 6.96
C ILE A 10 8.37 29.49 6.16
N ARG A 11 8.37 29.38 4.83
CA ARG A 11 8.70 30.51 3.96
C ARG A 11 7.65 31.58 4.17
N LYS A 12 8.08 32.84 4.40
CA LYS A 12 7.20 33.99 4.62
C LYS A 12 6.27 34.32 3.43
N GLU A 13 6.48 33.64 2.31
CA GLU A 13 5.76 33.81 1.06
C GLU A 13 4.44 32.99 0.98
N PHE A 14 4.18 32.10 1.95
CA PHE A 14 2.93 31.34 1.95
C PHE A 14 1.74 32.20 2.36
N VAL A 15 0.77 32.32 1.47
CA VAL A 15 -0.49 33.05 1.69
C VAL A 15 -1.37 32.37 2.75
N ILE A 16 -1.21 31.07 2.97
CA ILE A 16 -2.01 30.29 3.93
C ILE A 16 -1.13 30.01 5.16
N PRO A 17 -1.50 30.50 6.34
CA PRO A 17 -0.77 30.20 7.58
C PRO A 17 -0.86 28.71 7.92
N ILE A 18 0.26 28.13 8.34
CA ILE A 18 0.29 26.75 8.83
C ILE A 18 -0.04 26.75 10.32
N GLU A 19 -1.12 26.08 10.69
CA GLU A 19 -1.50 25.90 12.08
C GLU A 19 -0.68 24.77 12.72
N GLN A 20 -0.02 25.05 13.86
CA GLN A 20 0.65 24.00 14.63
C GLN A 20 -0.41 23.16 15.35
N ARG A 21 -0.71 22.00 14.80
CA ARG A 21 -1.76 21.12 15.31
C ARG A 21 -1.54 19.66 14.92
N ASP A 22 -1.88 18.75 15.83
CA ASP A 22 -2.00 17.33 15.50
C ASP A 22 -3.28 17.10 14.70
N PHE A 23 -3.14 16.82 13.41
CA PHE A 23 -4.26 16.62 12.50
C PHE A 23 -5.16 15.45 12.92
N LEU A 24 -4.60 14.40 13.52
CA LEU A 24 -5.39 13.23 13.97
C LEU A 24 -6.29 13.54 15.18
N LYS A 25 -6.07 14.69 15.85
CA LYS A 25 -6.92 15.19 16.93
C LYS A 25 -7.84 16.33 16.52
N TYR A 26 -7.80 16.68 15.20
CA TYR A 26 -8.63 17.75 14.68
C TYR A 26 -10.09 17.31 14.62
N ASP A 27 -10.98 18.08 15.26
CA ASP A 27 -12.43 17.87 15.14
C ASP A 27 -12.94 18.65 13.92
N PHE A 28 -13.50 17.92 12.96
CA PHE A 28 -14.04 18.52 11.75
C PHE A 28 -15.30 19.37 12.01
N GLN A 29 -15.93 19.28 13.18
CA GLN A 29 -17.03 20.17 13.59
C GLN A 29 -16.57 21.62 13.70
N ASP A 30 -15.28 21.85 14.02
CA ASP A 30 -14.66 23.18 14.07
C ASP A 30 -14.38 23.76 12.67
N PHE A 31 -14.66 23.01 11.61
CA PHE A 31 -14.39 23.44 10.25
C PHE A 31 -15.58 24.16 9.65
N HIS A 32 -15.51 25.50 9.61
CA HIS A 32 -16.51 26.31 8.93
C HIS A 32 -16.28 26.32 7.43
N MET A 33 -17.18 25.70 6.69
CA MET A 33 -17.18 25.73 5.22
C MET A 33 -17.79 26.99 4.68
N ALA A 34 -17.35 27.40 3.47
CA ALA A 34 -18.11 28.38 2.71
C ALA A 34 -19.50 27.80 2.39
N PRO A 35 -20.57 28.61 2.40
CA PRO A 35 -21.96 28.13 2.20
C PRO A 35 -22.17 27.36 0.87
N SER A 36 -21.34 27.63 -0.13
CA SER A 36 -21.39 27.03 -1.47
C SER A 36 -20.56 25.74 -1.61
N SER A 37 -19.88 25.27 -0.56
CA SER A 37 -18.98 24.10 -0.66
C SER A 37 -19.67 22.85 -0.13
N ASP A 38 -19.94 21.90 -1.02
CA ASP A 38 -20.53 20.59 -0.65
C ASP A 38 -19.48 19.57 -0.22
N LYS A 39 -18.22 19.73 -0.66
CA LYS A 39 -17.13 18.79 -0.43
C LYS A 39 -15.84 19.47 -0.01
N VAL A 40 -15.06 18.81 0.82
CA VAL A 40 -13.72 19.23 1.26
C VAL A 40 -12.65 18.33 0.65
N TYR A 41 -11.57 18.95 0.19
CA TYR A 41 -10.43 18.32 -0.46
C TYR A 41 -9.25 18.32 0.50
N PHE A 42 -8.63 17.15 0.69
CA PHE A 42 -7.47 16.95 1.53
C PHE A 42 -6.26 16.65 0.67
N ILE A 43 -5.27 17.52 0.70
CA ILE A 43 -4.03 17.38 -0.10
C ILE A 43 -2.85 17.36 0.87
N GLY A 44 -1.92 16.42 0.73
CA GLY A 44 -0.77 16.40 1.62
C GLY A 44 0.18 15.21 1.46
N ASN A 45 1.18 15.23 2.32
CA ASN A 45 2.15 14.17 2.49
C ASN A 45 2.11 13.71 3.95
N PRO A 46 1.17 12.82 4.33
CA PRO A 46 1.06 12.38 5.71
C PRO A 46 2.29 11.55 6.13
N PRO A 47 2.65 11.56 7.42
CA PRO A 47 3.70 10.67 7.90
C PRO A 47 3.31 9.21 7.69
N PHE A 48 4.25 8.39 7.16
CA PHE A 48 3.90 7.00 6.81
C PHE A 48 3.77 6.11 8.03
N GLY A 49 4.71 6.22 8.98
CA GLY A 49 4.81 5.34 10.14
C GLY A 49 5.22 3.90 9.75
N ARG A 50 5.39 3.05 10.77
CA ARG A 50 5.73 1.63 10.54
C ARG A 50 4.61 0.95 9.77
N GLN A 51 4.95 0.27 8.66
CA GLN A 51 3.97 -0.41 7.78
C GLN A 51 2.83 0.51 7.31
N SER A 52 3.13 1.79 7.11
CA SER A 52 2.17 2.83 6.71
C SER A 52 1.02 3.05 7.71
N SER A 53 1.23 2.72 8.99
CA SER A 53 0.17 2.79 10.01
C SER A 53 -0.35 4.21 10.22
N LEU A 54 0.52 5.22 10.18
CA LEU A 54 0.11 6.62 10.34
C LEU A 54 -0.65 7.11 9.10
N ALA A 55 -0.14 6.86 7.89
CA ALA A 55 -0.86 7.22 6.67
C ALA A 55 -2.27 6.64 6.62
N LYS A 56 -2.44 5.38 7.04
CA LYS A 56 -3.78 4.75 7.17
C LYS A 56 -4.67 5.47 8.18
N LYS A 57 -4.12 5.90 9.33
CA LYS A 57 -4.88 6.68 10.31
C LYS A 57 -5.35 8.01 9.74
N PHE A 58 -4.50 8.73 9.00
CA PHE A 58 -4.89 9.96 8.32
C PHE A 58 -6.02 9.73 7.32
N ILE A 59 -5.93 8.69 6.49
CA ILE A 59 -6.96 8.33 5.52
C ILE A 59 -8.30 8.05 6.24
N LEU A 60 -8.28 7.21 7.28
CA LEU A 60 -9.50 6.84 8.01
C LEU A 60 -10.09 8.03 8.78
N HIS A 61 -9.25 8.89 9.36
CA HIS A 61 -9.70 10.10 10.05
C HIS A 61 -10.43 11.04 9.08
N ILE A 62 -9.86 11.29 7.90
CA ILE A 62 -10.53 12.09 6.86
C ILE A 62 -11.82 11.39 6.39
N ALA A 63 -11.75 10.09 6.12
CA ALA A 63 -12.88 9.35 5.57
C ALA A 63 -14.06 9.23 6.53
N SER A 64 -13.84 9.42 7.85
CA SER A 64 -14.91 9.47 8.85
C SER A 64 -15.75 10.74 8.76
N TRP A 65 -15.25 11.79 8.09
CA TRP A 65 -15.99 13.03 7.94
C TRP A 65 -16.94 12.98 6.75
N GLU A 66 -18.19 13.31 6.96
CA GLU A 66 -19.22 13.22 5.93
C GLU A 66 -18.91 14.10 4.72
N LYS A 67 -18.44 15.33 4.96
CA LYS A 67 -18.12 16.30 3.92
C LYS A 67 -16.77 16.10 3.23
N ALA A 68 -15.99 15.10 3.64
CA ALA A 68 -14.76 14.74 2.95
C ALA A 68 -15.10 14.22 1.55
N GLY A 69 -14.58 14.86 0.50
CA GLY A 69 -14.85 14.52 -0.89
C GLY A 69 -13.66 13.94 -1.63
N VAL A 70 -12.46 14.45 -1.36
CA VAL A 70 -11.24 14.04 -2.06
C VAL A 70 -10.07 13.90 -1.07
N ILE A 71 -9.26 12.88 -1.25
CA ILE A 71 -7.96 12.70 -0.63
C ILE A 71 -6.90 12.62 -1.73
N ALA A 72 -5.98 13.57 -1.77
CA ALA A 72 -4.87 13.63 -2.71
C ALA A 72 -3.54 13.57 -1.94
N PHE A 73 -2.99 12.37 -1.79
CA PHE A 73 -1.87 12.11 -0.89
C PHE A 73 -0.64 11.54 -1.60
N ILE A 74 0.54 11.95 -1.13
CA ILE A 74 1.78 11.21 -1.36
C ILE A 74 1.79 10.04 -0.38
N LEU A 75 1.87 8.83 -0.92
CA LEU A 75 1.78 7.58 -0.16
C LEU A 75 2.95 6.66 -0.55
N PRO A 76 3.37 5.72 0.31
CA PRO A 76 4.30 4.68 -0.08
C PRO A 76 3.85 3.92 -1.33
N LYS A 77 4.76 3.53 -2.22
CA LYS A 77 4.47 2.82 -3.48
C LYS A 77 3.66 1.53 -3.25
N SER A 78 3.74 0.95 -2.05
CA SER A 78 2.91 -0.20 -1.64
C SER A 78 1.40 0.06 -1.73
N PHE A 79 0.93 1.31 -1.73
CA PHE A 79 -0.48 1.66 -1.94
C PHE A 79 -1.00 1.39 -3.36
N LYS A 80 -0.13 1.01 -4.29
CA LYS A 80 -0.56 0.39 -5.55
C LYS A 80 -1.18 -1.00 -5.35
N LYS A 81 -0.85 -1.68 -4.25
CA LYS A 81 -1.40 -3.01 -3.95
C LYS A 81 -2.83 -2.90 -3.42
N ILE A 82 -3.72 -3.75 -3.93
CA ILE A 82 -5.13 -3.83 -3.51
C ILE A 82 -5.24 -4.01 -1.98
N SER A 83 -4.34 -4.80 -1.38
CA SER A 83 -4.32 -5.03 0.07
C SER A 83 -4.08 -3.76 0.89
N MET A 84 -3.33 -2.79 0.35
CA MET A 84 -3.12 -1.50 0.99
C MET A 84 -4.28 -0.54 0.72
N GLN A 85 -4.86 -0.59 -0.47
CA GLN A 85 -6.01 0.23 -0.87
C GLN A 85 -7.28 -0.09 -0.07
N LYS A 86 -7.35 -1.28 0.54
CA LYS A 86 -8.46 -1.65 1.45
C LYS A 86 -8.61 -0.75 2.68
N CYS A 87 -7.60 0.08 3.02
CA CYS A 87 -7.75 1.05 4.10
C CYS A 87 -8.67 2.23 3.74
N PHE A 88 -8.89 2.49 2.45
CA PHE A 88 -9.92 3.43 2.02
C PHE A 88 -11.29 2.74 2.10
N PRO A 89 -12.33 3.37 2.69
CA PRO A 89 -13.67 2.80 2.66
C PRO A 89 -14.15 2.47 1.24
N ILE A 90 -15.10 1.55 1.12
CA ILE A 90 -15.51 0.99 -0.17
C ILE A 90 -16.08 2.02 -1.15
N ASN A 91 -16.62 3.11 -0.65
CA ASN A 91 -17.15 4.22 -1.43
C ASN A 91 -16.10 5.28 -1.87
N TRP A 92 -14.81 5.04 -1.56
CA TRP A 92 -13.71 5.86 -2.06
C TRP A 92 -13.10 5.23 -3.29
N HIS A 93 -12.99 5.97 -4.38
CA HIS A 93 -12.52 5.49 -5.68
C HIS A 93 -11.16 6.11 -6.00
N LEU A 94 -10.20 5.27 -6.43
CA LEU A 94 -8.92 5.75 -6.96
C LEU A 94 -9.18 6.36 -8.34
N ILE A 95 -8.95 7.66 -8.47
CA ILE A 95 -9.17 8.41 -9.70
C ILE A 95 -7.89 8.48 -10.52
N ASP A 96 -6.76 8.72 -9.83
CA ASP A 96 -5.46 8.81 -10.48
C ASP A 96 -4.35 8.33 -9.56
N SER A 97 -3.26 7.82 -10.16
CA SER A 97 -2.07 7.35 -9.46
C SER A 97 -0.83 7.52 -10.31
N CYS A 98 0.07 8.40 -9.92
CA CYS A 98 1.36 8.57 -10.58
C CYS A 98 2.53 8.26 -9.64
N ASN A 99 3.65 7.78 -10.20
CA ASN A 99 4.86 7.59 -9.43
C ASN A 99 5.49 8.94 -9.08
N ILE A 100 5.96 9.07 -7.86
CA ILE A 100 6.86 10.19 -7.50
C ILE A 100 8.24 9.87 -8.09
N PRO A 101 8.89 10.82 -8.79
CA PRO A 101 10.23 10.62 -9.34
C PRO A 101 11.24 10.26 -8.23
N ASP A 102 12.27 9.53 -8.62
CA ASP A 102 13.36 9.20 -7.70
C ASP A 102 14.03 10.47 -7.16
N ASN A 103 14.52 10.39 -5.94
CA ASN A 103 15.22 11.50 -5.27
C ASN A 103 14.40 12.79 -5.05
N SER A 104 13.06 12.69 -5.05
CA SER A 104 12.17 13.84 -4.83
C SER A 104 12.09 14.31 -3.37
N PHE A 105 12.63 13.56 -2.43
CA PHE A 105 12.64 13.93 -1.02
C PHE A 105 14.00 14.49 -0.60
N VAL A 106 13.99 15.53 0.23
CA VAL A 106 15.19 16.14 0.77
C VAL A 106 15.14 16.08 2.29
N ILE A 107 16.17 15.51 2.91
CA ILE A 107 16.33 15.45 4.37
C ILE A 107 17.72 16.05 4.70
N ASN A 108 17.73 17.09 5.53
CA ASN A 108 18.97 17.79 5.90
C ASN A 108 19.83 18.23 4.69
N GLY A 109 19.16 18.73 3.63
CA GLY A 109 19.83 19.17 2.40
C GLY A 109 20.32 18.06 1.47
N LYS A 110 20.14 16.80 1.82
CA LYS A 110 20.50 15.64 0.98
C LYS A 110 19.26 15.01 0.34
N SER A 111 19.39 14.65 -0.92
CA SER A 111 18.36 13.93 -1.65
C SER A 111 18.23 12.50 -1.13
N HIS A 112 16.98 12.04 -1.00
CA HIS A 112 16.66 10.69 -0.57
C HIS A 112 15.67 10.06 -1.55
N ASN A 113 15.97 8.82 -1.94
CA ASN A 113 15.02 8.02 -2.73
C ASN A 113 14.04 7.29 -1.79
N VAL A 114 12.80 7.73 -1.80
CA VAL A 114 11.71 7.10 -1.05
C VAL A 114 10.65 6.68 -2.08
N PRO A 115 10.47 5.37 -2.35
CA PRO A 115 9.50 4.88 -3.34
C PRO A 115 8.07 5.27 -2.95
N CYS A 116 7.53 6.28 -3.62
CA CYS A 116 6.22 6.84 -3.34
C CYS A 116 5.37 6.96 -4.60
N VAL A 117 4.08 7.11 -4.39
CA VAL A 117 3.07 7.44 -5.39
C VAL A 117 2.25 8.63 -4.91
N PHE A 118 1.83 9.47 -5.82
CA PHE A 118 0.75 10.42 -5.56
C PHE A 118 -0.55 9.78 -6.02
N GLN A 119 -1.53 9.72 -5.15
CA GLN A 119 -2.83 9.14 -5.44
C GLN A 119 -3.95 10.11 -5.14
N ILE A 120 -4.93 10.16 -6.02
CA ILE A 120 -6.16 10.94 -5.86
C ILE A 120 -7.32 9.96 -5.68
N TRP A 121 -7.98 10.07 -4.54
CA TRP A 121 -9.14 9.28 -4.17
C TRP A 121 -10.35 10.19 -4.01
N GLU A 122 -11.47 9.82 -4.61
CA GLU A 122 -12.75 10.54 -4.53
C GLU A 122 -13.81 9.71 -3.84
N LYS A 123 -14.56 10.33 -2.92
CA LYS A 123 -15.74 9.73 -2.31
C LYS A 123 -16.92 9.81 -3.27
N ARG A 124 -17.57 8.67 -3.51
CA ARG A 124 -18.75 8.56 -4.38
C ARG A 124 -19.91 7.90 -3.63
N GLU A 125 -21.11 8.03 -4.15
CA GLU A 125 -22.32 7.44 -3.56
C GLU A 125 -22.41 5.93 -3.76
N PHE A 126 -21.65 5.38 -4.72
CA PHE A 126 -21.62 3.95 -5.02
C PHE A 126 -20.28 3.32 -4.60
N GLN A 127 -20.31 2.01 -4.41
CA GLN A 127 -19.13 1.23 -4.01
C GLN A 127 -18.22 0.99 -5.20
N ARG A 128 -16.88 1.06 -4.97
CA ARG A 128 -15.92 0.65 -5.99
C ARG A 128 -15.92 -0.86 -6.16
N TRP A 129 -15.67 -1.27 -7.38
CA TRP A 129 -15.36 -2.66 -7.64
C TRP A 129 -13.99 -3.01 -7.03
N ILE A 130 -13.94 -4.11 -6.31
CA ILE A 130 -12.69 -4.71 -5.81
C ILE A 130 -12.50 -6.02 -6.56
N PRO A 131 -11.36 -6.23 -7.24
CA PRO A 131 -11.08 -7.50 -7.88
C PRO A 131 -11.21 -8.65 -6.89
N GLU A 132 -11.89 -9.71 -7.30
CA GLU A 132 -11.89 -10.95 -6.54
C GLU A 132 -10.46 -11.45 -6.37
N ILE A 133 -10.20 -12.02 -5.20
CA ILE A 133 -8.93 -12.66 -4.92
C ILE A 133 -8.91 -13.94 -5.74
N ALA A 134 -8.02 -14.02 -6.72
CA ALA A 134 -7.83 -15.25 -7.46
C ALA A 134 -7.43 -16.39 -6.50
N GLU A 135 -8.05 -17.53 -6.65
CA GLU A 135 -7.66 -18.74 -5.92
C GLU A 135 -6.41 -19.36 -6.57
N PRO A 136 -5.53 -19.99 -5.78
CA PRO A 136 -4.39 -20.72 -6.31
C PRO A 136 -4.84 -21.85 -7.23
N LYS A 137 -4.14 -22.08 -8.35
CA LYS A 137 -4.37 -23.19 -9.28
C LYS A 137 -3.28 -24.23 -9.14
N GLY A 138 -3.64 -25.47 -8.83
CA GLY A 138 -2.71 -26.60 -8.70
C GLY A 138 -1.85 -26.60 -7.43
N TYR A 139 -2.11 -25.67 -6.48
CA TYR A 139 -1.40 -25.60 -5.21
C TYR A 139 -2.24 -24.90 -4.14
N LYS A 140 -1.81 -25.01 -2.89
CA LYS A 140 -2.37 -24.24 -1.77
C LYS A 140 -1.28 -23.72 -0.84
N PHE A 141 -1.57 -22.61 -0.16
CA PHE A 141 -0.75 -22.19 0.97
C PHE A 141 -1.10 -23.00 2.20
N THR A 142 -0.07 -23.45 2.89
CA THR A 142 -0.20 -24.31 4.06
C THR A 142 0.65 -23.79 5.22
N LYS A 143 0.61 -24.46 6.37
CA LYS A 143 1.52 -24.22 7.48
C LYS A 143 2.75 -25.09 7.33
N LYS A 144 3.87 -24.69 7.96
CA LYS A 144 5.11 -25.47 7.98
C LYS A 144 4.89 -26.90 8.48
N ALA A 145 4.08 -27.07 9.53
CA ALA A 145 3.77 -28.37 10.14
C ALA A 145 2.95 -29.32 9.24
N GLU A 146 2.39 -28.84 8.14
CA GLU A 146 1.52 -29.61 7.23
C GLU A 146 2.29 -30.22 6.05
N ASN A 147 3.59 -30.42 6.20
CA ASN A 147 4.48 -31.05 5.22
C ASN A 147 4.37 -30.40 3.82
N PRO A 148 4.76 -29.12 3.68
CA PRO A 148 4.78 -28.44 2.40
C PRO A 148 5.79 -29.02 1.42
N ASP A 149 5.61 -28.78 0.13
CA ASP A 149 6.57 -29.15 -0.91
C ASP A 149 7.65 -28.08 -1.10
N TYR A 150 7.29 -26.81 -0.90
CA TYR A 150 8.19 -25.66 -1.09
C TYR A 150 8.01 -24.59 -0.02
N SER A 151 9.09 -23.84 0.22
CA SER A 151 9.07 -22.55 0.91
C SER A 151 9.31 -21.42 -0.06
N LEU A 152 8.58 -20.31 0.09
CA LEU A 152 8.70 -19.10 -0.73
C LEU A 152 9.10 -17.93 0.15
N ARG A 153 10.26 -17.34 -0.08
CA ARG A 153 10.70 -16.14 0.64
C ARG A 153 9.79 -14.96 0.28
N ARG A 154 9.10 -14.39 1.30
CA ARG A 154 8.14 -13.30 1.08
C ARG A 154 8.67 -11.90 1.37
N VAL A 155 9.80 -11.77 2.10
CA VAL A 155 10.37 -10.48 2.52
C VAL A 155 11.89 -10.45 2.38
N GLY A 156 12.43 -9.24 2.18
CA GLY A 156 13.87 -8.99 2.08
C GLY A 156 14.41 -9.07 0.66
N VAL A 157 15.74 -8.98 0.52
CA VAL A 157 16.44 -8.94 -0.78
C VAL A 157 16.10 -10.16 -1.65
N TYR A 158 15.95 -11.31 -1.02
CA TYR A 158 15.62 -12.57 -1.73
C TYR A 158 14.12 -12.84 -1.79
N ALA A 159 13.26 -11.83 -1.59
CA ALA A 159 11.82 -12.03 -1.74
C ALA A 159 11.50 -12.52 -3.16
N GLY A 160 10.75 -13.61 -3.25
CA GLY A 160 10.47 -14.35 -4.48
C GLY A 160 11.38 -15.56 -4.70
N LYS A 161 12.34 -15.87 -3.83
CA LYS A 161 13.06 -17.14 -3.94
C LYS A 161 12.20 -18.29 -3.43
N ILE A 162 11.98 -19.31 -4.29
CA ILE A 162 11.38 -20.58 -3.93
C ILE A 162 12.48 -21.61 -3.60
N ASP A 163 12.22 -22.49 -2.65
CA ASP A 163 13.18 -23.49 -2.21
C ASP A 163 12.44 -24.77 -1.75
N SER A 164 13.02 -25.94 -1.98
CA SER A 164 12.53 -27.21 -1.44
C SER A 164 12.87 -27.40 0.05
N GLU A 165 13.81 -26.61 0.57
CA GLU A 165 14.09 -26.58 2.01
C GLU A 165 12.95 -25.90 2.75
N ILE A 166 12.26 -26.65 3.59
CA ILE A 166 11.06 -26.21 4.32
C ILE A 166 11.36 -25.77 5.77
N ASP A 167 12.58 -25.98 6.27
CA ASP A 167 12.96 -25.53 7.62
C ASP A 167 13.30 -24.03 7.63
N LYS A 168 12.31 -23.22 7.37
CA LYS A 168 12.40 -21.75 7.31
C LYS A 168 11.43 -21.11 8.30
N SER A 169 11.68 -19.82 8.62
CA SER A 169 10.82 -19.04 9.51
C SER A 169 9.49 -18.69 8.84
N GLU A 170 8.37 -18.96 9.48
CA GLU A 170 7.02 -18.60 9.04
C GLU A 170 6.82 -17.07 8.93
N GLN A 171 7.59 -16.28 9.67
CA GLN A 171 7.53 -14.82 9.59
C GLN A 171 8.04 -14.28 8.25
N SER A 172 8.95 -15.02 7.60
CA SER A 172 9.62 -14.58 6.37
C SER A 172 9.32 -15.43 5.15
N HIS A 173 8.58 -16.51 5.29
CA HIS A 173 8.24 -17.43 4.21
C HIS A 173 6.75 -17.75 4.18
N TYR A 174 6.26 -18.04 2.98
CA TYR A 174 5.05 -18.80 2.74
C TYR A 174 5.43 -20.24 2.47
N PHE A 175 4.57 -21.17 2.83
CA PHE A 175 4.72 -22.60 2.53
C PHE A 175 3.65 -23.01 1.53
N ILE A 176 4.08 -23.80 0.56
CA ILE A 176 3.28 -24.20 -0.60
C ILE A 176 3.20 -25.70 -0.63
N LYS A 177 1.99 -26.23 -0.73
CA LYS A 177 1.68 -27.64 -0.97
C LYS A 177 1.07 -27.77 -2.34
N LEU A 178 1.65 -28.61 -3.20
CA LEU A 178 1.08 -28.91 -4.50
C LEU A 178 -0.11 -29.86 -4.37
N ASP A 179 -1.06 -29.70 -5.26
CA ASP A 179 -2.17 -30.65 -5.39
C ASP A 179 -1.65 -31.96 -6.00
N SER A 180 -2.33 -33.07 -5.71
CA SER A 180 -1.89 -34.41 -6.11
C SER A 180 -1.73 -34.59 -7.63
N GLN A 181 -2.41 -33.78 -8.42
CA GLN A 181 -2.37 -33.80 -9.89
C GLN A 181 -1.32 -32.85 -10.48
N THR A 182 -0.69 -31.99 -9.67
CA THR A 182 0.24 -30.99 -10.15
C THR A 182 1.63 -31.57 -10.34
N ASN A 183 2.16 -31.51 -11.55
CA ASN A 183 3.53 -31.91 -11.83
C ASN A 183 4.52 -30.90 -11.23
N LYS A 184 5.49 -31.40 -10.45
CA LYS A 184 6.47 -30.55 -9.74
C LYS A 184 7.40 -29.79 -10.69
N GLU A 185 7.83 -30.42 -11.77
CA GLU A 185 8.72 -29.83 -12.76
C GLU A 185 8.01 -28.71 -13.48
N GLN A 186 6.79 -28.95 -13.97
CA GLN A 186 5.97 -27.94 -14.63
C GLN A 186 5.65 -26.76 -13.70
N PHE A 187 5.39 -27.01 -12.41
CA PHE A 187 5.17 -25.96 -11.44
C PHE A 187 6.40 -25.04 -11.31
N LEU A 188 7.61 -25.61 -11.24
CA LEU A 188 8.86 -24.84 -11.13
C LEU A 188 9.18 -24.11 -12.42
N GLU A 189 8.91 -24.69 -13.58
CA GLU A 189 9.05 -24.02 -14.88
C GLU A 189 8.12 -22.79 -14.97
N ASN A 190 6.84 -22.95 -14.66
CA ASN A 190 5.87 -21.86 -14.61
C ASN A 190 6.30 -20.78 -13.62
N TYR A 191 6.82 -21.20 -12.45
CA TYR A 191 7.35 -20.28 -11.47
C TYR A 191 8.57 -19.50 -11.99
N GLY A 192 9.45 -20.13 -12.76
CA GLY A 192 10.64 -19.51 -13.35
C GLY A 192 10.32 -18.34 -14.31
N CYS A 193 9.10 -18.31 -14.86
CA CYS A 193 8.64 -17.22 -15.73
C CYS A 193 8.18 -15.98 -14.95
N ILE A 194 8.06 -16.04 -13.60
CA ILE A 194 7.52 -14.96 -12.79
C ILE A 194 8.59 -13.94 -12.43
N VAL A 195 8.32 -12.68 -12.76
CA VAL A 195 9.11 -11.53 -12.31
C VAL A 195 8.32 -10.75 -11.27
N PHE A 196 8.90 -10.62 -10.06
CA PHE A 196 8.33 -9.78 -9.01
C PHE A 196 8.96 -8.39 -9.02
N GLU A 197 8.16 -7.35 -8.80
CA GLU A 197 8.68 -5.99 -8.66
C GLU A 197 9.63 -5.88 -7.47
N THR A 198 10.73 -5.16 -7.63
CA THR A 198 11.79 -5.06 -6.63
C THR A 198 11.66 -3.85 -5.72
N ASP A 199 11.00 -2.79 -6.17
CA ASP A 199 10.96 -1.45 -5.55
C ASP A 199 9.55 -1.02 -5.14
N ASN A 200 8.71 -1.97 -4.74
CA ASN A 200 7.29 -1.75 -4.45
C ASN A 200 6.98 -1.41 -2.98
N THR A 201 7.98 -1.16 -2.16
CA THR A 201 7.84 -0.78 -0.75
C THR A 201 8.91 0.23 -0.33
N VAL A 202 8.60 1.08 0.65
CA VAL A 202 9.58 1.99 1.28
C VAL A 202 10.55 1.24 2.20
N GLY A 203 10.14 0.06 2.67
CA GLY A 203 10.95 -0.86 3.48
C GLY A 203 11.48 -2.03 2.66
N PRO A 204 11.90 -3.13 3.31
CA PRO A 204 12.33 -4.33 2.61
C PRO A 204 11.28 -4.80 1.63
N ARG A 205 11.73 -5.23 0.44
CA ARG A 205 10.87 -5.86 -0.59
C ARG A 205 9.94 -6.90 0.04
N SER A 206 8.69 -6.91 -0.36
CA SER A 206 7.73 -7.90 0.14
C SER A 206 6.76 -8.34 -0.96
N ILE A 207 6.43 -9.63 -0.94
CA ILE A 207 5.48 -10.26 -1.85
C ILE A 207 4.27 -10.69 -1.03
N SER A 208 3.08 -10.28 -1.47
CA SER A 208 1.82 -10.76 -0.86
C SER A 208 1.38 -12.07 -1.50
N LYS A 209 0.57 -12.87 -0.77
CA LYS A 209 -0.04 -14.07 -1.34
C LYS A 209 -0.82 -13.77 -2.62
N GLN A 210 -1.57 -12.68 -2.63
CA GLN A 210 -2.37 -12.26 -3.79
C GLN A 210 -1.52 -11.93 -5.01
N GLU A 211 -0.40 -11.23 -4.81
CA GLU A 211 0.55 -10.93 -5.88
C GLU A 211 1.16 -12.21 -6.46
N PHE A 212 1.51 -13.15 -5.58
CA PHE A 212 2.02 -14.46 -5.98
C PHE A 212 0.97 -15.24 -6.79
N ILE A 213 -0.27 -15.36 -6.26
CA ILE A 213 -1.35 -16.07 -6.93
C ILE A 213 -1.65 -15.46 -8.31
N ALA A 214 -1.80 -14.13 -8.37
CA ALA A 214 -2.10 -13.45 -9.62
C ALA A 214 -1.05 -13.70 -10.70
N LYS A 215 0.24 -13.63 -10.33
CA LYS A 215 1.34 -13.85 -11.28
C LYS A 215 1.47 -15.31 -11.69
N LEU A 216 1.38 -16.24 -10.74
CA LEU A 216 1.53 -17.66 -11.05
C LEU A 216 0.35 -18.19 -11.86
N ASN A 217 -0.88 -17.75 -11.58
CA ASN A 217 -2.05 -18.14 -12.36
C ASN A 217 -2.04 -17.67 -13.82
N MET A 218 -1.20 -16.67 -14.16
CA MET A 218 -0.98 -16.25 -15.56
C MET A 218 -0.08 -17.22 -16.34
N CYS A 219 0.64 -18.10 -15.64
CA CYS A 219 1.54 -19.08 -16.23
C CYS A 219 0.90 -20.48 -16.34
N PHE A 220 -0.33 -20.66 -15.84
CA PHE A 220 -1.18 -21.83 -15.99
C PHE A 220 -2.26 -21.59 -17.05
#